data_ed4bc194f6ee47d7e1dc4b8880279291
#
_entry.id   ed4bc194f6ee47d7e1dc4b8880279291
#
_cell.length_a   1.000
_cell.length_b   1.000
_cell.length_c   1.000
_cell.angle_alpha   90.00
_cell.angle_beta   90.00
_cell.angle_gamma   90.00
#
_symmetry.space_group_name_H-M   'P 1'
#
loop_
_entity.id
_entity.type
_entity.pdbx_description
1 polymer ?
#
loop_
_entity_poly.entity_id
_entity_poly.type
_entity_poly.pdbx_seq_one_letter_code
_entity_poly.pdbx_strand_id
1 'polypeptide(L)'
;MYCPFCGHVETKVNDSRLAGEGRQIRRRRECLSCGERFTTFETAELVMPVVVKADDVREAYDEAKLRSGMEKALEKRPVAREAIDEAVSRITHKVRIIGDREVPSRVIGEFVMEELQQLDEVAYVRFASVYRHFQDVEAFHEEIQRLRSQRTASELARDGKRGLKRDPAKELNRDQLPLLPADAPAGTGTGNK
;
A
#
# COMPACT_ATOMS: atom_id res chain seq x y z
N MET A 1 -21.20 -27.33 -17.14
CA MET A 1 -20.42 -28.21 -16.24
C MET A 1 -20.99 -29.59 -16.33
N TYR A 2 -20.16 -30.59 -16.57
CA TYR A 2 -20.60 -31.98 -16.70
C TYR A 2 -21.19 -32.52 -15.40
N CYS A 3 -22.22 -33.34 -15.50
CA CYS A 3 -22.78 -34.06 -14.37
C CYS A 3 -21.79 -35.11 -13.85
N PRO A 4 -21.43 -35.14 -12.55
CA PRO A 4 -20.50 -36.13 -11.99
C PRO A 4 -21.04 -37.56 -11.96
N PHE A 5 -22.36 -37.75 -12.11
CA PHE A 5 -22.99 -39.05 -12.03
C PHE A 5 -23.18 -39.73 -13.40
N CYS A 6 -23.59 -38.98 -14.44
CA CYS A 6 -23.86 -39.53 -15.75
C CYS A 6 -23.06 -38.90 -16.90
N GLY A 7 -22.22 -37.92 -16.64
CA GLY A 7 -21.39 -37.25 -17.67
C GLY A 7 -22.16 -36.30 -18.61
N HIS A 8 -23.47 -36.10 -18.41
CA HIS A 8 -24.26 -35.20 -19.27
C HIS A 8 -23.73 -33.76 -19.19
N VAL A 9 -23.70 -33.06 -20.33
CA VAL A 9 -23.08 -31.74 -20.46
C VAL A 9 -23.87 -30.61 -19.80
N GLU A 10 -25.17 -30.74 -19.72
CA GLU A 10 -26.08 -29.68 -19.26
C GLU A 10 -26.57 -29.93 -17.84
N THR A 11 -26.37 -28.89 -17.01
CA THR A 11 -26.88 -28.87 -15.65
C THR A 11 -27.47 -27.49 -15.36
N LYS A 12 -28.57 -27.45 -14.62
CA LYS A 12 -29.21 -26.19 -14.23
C LYS A 12 -28.82 -25.85 -12.80
N VAL A 13 -28.69 -24.56 -12.49
CA VAL A 13 -28.45 -24.04 -11.14
C VAL A 13 -29.81 -23.75 -10.49
N ASN A 14 -30.11 -24.40 -9.38
CA ASN A 14 -31.36 -24.21 -8.65
C ASN A 14 -31.21 -23.18 -7.54
N ASP A 15 -30.01 -23.04 -6.94
CA ASP A 15 -29.74 -22.12 -5.83
C ASP A 15 -28.27 -21.67 -5.86
N SER A 16 -28.04 -20.41 -5.49
CA SER A 16 -26.72 -19.83 -5.35
C SER A 16 -26.66 -19.02 -4.05
N ARG A 17 -25.67 -19.28 -3.19
CA ARG A 17 -25.46 -18.57 -1.92
C ARG A 17 -23.99 -18.30 -1.67
N LEU A 18 -23.72 -17.19 -0.99
CA LEU A 18 -22.38 -16.95 -0.46
C LEU A 18 -22.07 -17.99 0.62
N ALA A 19 -20.84 -18.50 0.60
CA ALA A 19 -20.28 -19.44 1.54
C ALA A 19 -18.86 -19.07 1.92
N GLY A 20 -18.27 -19.70 2.93
CA GLY A 20 -16.88 -19.43 3.33
C GLY A 20 -16.66 -17.94 3.67
N GLU A 21 -17.52 -17.34 4.50
CA GLU A 21 -17.42 -15.92 4.90
C GLU A 21 -17.42 -14.94 3.71
N GLY A 22 -18.16 -15.28 2.64
CA GLY A 22 -18.26 -14.46 1.44
C GLY A 22 -17.15 -14.68 0.40
N ARG A 23 -16.22 -15.61 0.64
CA ARG A 23 -15.09 -15.89 -0.26
C ARG A 23 -15.39 -16.92 -1.35
N GLN A 24 -16.53 -17.61 -1.25
CA GLN A 24 -16.96 -18.65 -2.17
C GLN A 24 -18.43 -18.48 -2.54
N ILE A 25 -18.81 -18.95 -3.72
CA ILE A 25 -20.20 -19.11 -4.11
C ILE A 25 -20.52 -20.60 -4.11
N ARG A 26 -21.46 -21.01 -3.25
CA ARG A 26 -22.00 -22.36 -3.24
C ARG A 26 -23.18 -22.41 -4.20
N ARG A 27 -23.13 -23.30 -5.22
CA ARG A 27 -24.26 -23.50 -6.15
C ARG A 27 -24.80 -24.91 -6.02
N ARG A 28 -26.12 -25.04 -5.92
CA ARG A 28 -26.83 -26.30 -5.99
C ARG A 28 -27.31 -26.52 -7.41
N ARG A 29 -26.79 -27.56 -8.04
CA ARG A 29 -27.06 -27.92 -9.45
C ARG A 29 -27.90 -29.17 -9.53
N GLU A 30 -28.64 -29.30 -10.66
CA GLU A 30 -29.44 -30.46 -11.01
C GLU A 30 -29.13 -30.85 -12.46
N CYS A 31 -28.85 -32.10 -12.70
CA CYS A 31 -28.62 -32.64 -14.04
C CYS A 31 -29.95 -32.70 -14.82
N LEU A 32 -29.96 -32.22 -16.05
CA LEU A 32 -31.16 -32.28 -16.89
C LEU A 32 -31.46 -33.68 -17.44
N SER A 33 -30.47 -34.60 -17.44
CA SER A 33 -30.62 -35.95 -17.93
C SER A 33 -31.01 -36.93 -16.84
N CYS A 34 -30.23 -37.05 -15.74
CA CYS A 34 -30.48 -38.01 -14.68
C CYS A 34 -31.24 -37.45 -13.47
N GLY A 35 -31.50 -36.16 -13.41
CA GLY A 35 -32.20 -35.51 -12.30
C GLY A 35 -31.43 -35.40 -11.00
N GLU A 36 -30.22 -36.00 -10.93
CA GLU A 36 -29.39 -35.96 -9.71
C GLU A 36 -28.91 -34.57 -9.36
N ARG A 37 -28.88 -34.28 -8.05
CA ARG A 37 -28.49 -33.01 -7.51
C ARG A 37 -27.11 -33.08 -6.88
N PHE A 38 -26.28 -32.07 -7.20
CA PHE A 38 -24.96 -31.92 -6.62
C PHE A 38 -24.63 -30.47 -6.30
N THR A 39 -23.63 -30.29 -5.47
CA THR A 39 -23.18 -28.95 -5.05
C THR A 39 -21.83 -28.67 -5.65
N THR A 40 -21.66 -27.43 -6.14
CA THR A 40 -20.36 -26.91 -6.59
C THR A 40 -20.00 -25.68 -5.80
N PHE A 41 -18.70 -25.44 -5.67
CA PHE A 41 -18.16 -24.21 -5.07
C PHE A 41 -17.35 -23.49 -6.14
N GLU A 42 -17.63 -22.20 -6.29
CA GLU A 42 -16.79 -21.29 -7.06
C GLU A 42 -15.93 -20.50 -6.09
N THR A 43 -14.63 -20.56 -6.29
CA THR A 43 -13.64 -19.83 -5.48
C THR A 43 -12.76 -19.05 -6.46
N ALA A 44 -12.39 -17.81 -6.09
CA ALA A 44 -11.42 -17.06 -6.87
C ALA A 44 -10.06 -17.78 -6.80
N GLU A 45 -9.54 -18.22 -7.93
CA GLU A 45 -8.19 -18.76 -8.04
C GLU A 45 -7.23 -17.59 -8.29
N LEU A 46 -6.45 -17.26 -7.28
CA LEU A 46 -5.44 -16.19 -7.36
C LEU A 46 -4.09 -16.85 -7.69
N VAL A 47 -3.82 -17.01 -8.97
CA VAL A 47 -2.55 -17.55 -9.44
C VAL A 47 -1.50 -16.43 -9.45
N MET A 48 -0.33 -16.71 -8.90
CA MET A 48 0.81 -15.81 -9.00
C MET A 48 1.47 -15.96 -10.38
N PRO A 49 1.93 -14.84 -10.99
CA PRO A 49 2.60 -14.91 -12.28
C PRO A 49 3.96 -15.61 -12.19
N VAL A 50 4.41 -16.14 -13.31
CA VAL A 50 5.78 -16.59 -13.50
C VAL A 50 6.69 -15.38 -13.68
N VAL A 51 7.83 -15.36 -13.02
CA VAL A 51 8.81 -14.28 -13.10
C VAL A 51 9.80 -14.58 -14.22
N VAL A 52 9.90 -13.64 -15.18
CA VAL A 52 10.86 -13.72 -16.27
C VAL A 52 12.11 -12.90 -15.89
N LYS A 53 13.25 -13.56 -15.84
CA LYS A 53 14.58 -12.95 -15.56
C LYS A 53 15.14 -12.24 -16.78
N ALA A 54 16.23 -11.48 -16.59
CA ALA A 54 16.92 -10.77 -17.67
C ALA A 54 17.53 -11.70 -18.73
N ASP A 55 17.81 -12.96 -18.38
CA ASP A 55 18.31 -14.05 -19.24
C ASP A 55 17.18 -14.91 -19.82
N ASP A 56 15.94 -14.41 -19.80
CA ASP A 56 14.72 -15.11 -20.24
C ASP A 56 14.39 -16.38 -19.47
N VAL A 57 15.06 -16.68 -18.36
CA VAL A 57 14.73 -17.78 -17.46
C VAL A 57 13.42 -17.50 -16.74
N ARG A 58 12.54 -18.49 -16.71
CA ARG A 58 11.23 -18.45 -16.07
C ARG A 58 11.27 -19.16 -14.73
N GLU A 59 10.97 -18.42 -13.66
CA GLU A 59 10.88 -18.95 -12.30
C GLU A 59 9.51 -18.66 -11.70
N ALA A 60 9.03 -19.55 -10.83
CA ALA A 60 7.84 -19.26 -10.03
C ALA A 60 8.09 -18.05 -9.13
N TYR A 61 7.05 -17.23 -8.90
CA TYR A 61 7.14 -16.16 -7.92
C TYR A 61 7.44 -16.75 -6.53
N ASP A 62 8.47 -16.20 -5.88
CA ASP A 62 8.93 -16.64 -4.57
C ASP A 62 8.98 -15.44 -3.61
N GLU A 63 8.01 -15.39 -2.70
CA GLU A 63 7.93 -14.33 -1.67
C GLU A 63 9.12 -14.37 -0.71
N ALA A 64 9.69 -15.55 -0.43
CA ALA A 64 10.85 -15.65 0.45
C ALA A 64 12.10 -15.02 -0.18
N LYS A 65 12.28 -15.13 -1.51
CA LYS A 65 13.33 -14.43 -2.24
C LYS A 65 13.14 -12.92 -2.19
N LEU A 66 11.89 -12.44 -2.38
CA LEU A 66 11.55 -11.02 -2.28
C LEU A 66 11.89 -10.48 -0.89
N ARG A 67 11.42 -11.15 0.15
CA ARG A 67 11.67 -10.80 1.56
C ARG A 67 13.16 -10.73 1.85
N SER A 68 13.92 -11.77 1.49
CA SER A 68 15.37 -11.82 1.69
C SER A 68 16.10 -10.66 1.01
N GLY A 69 15.65 -10.26 -0.19
CA GLY A 69 16.19 -9.10 -0.90
C GLY A 69 15.98 -7.79 -0.15
N MET A 70 14.77 -7.58 0.39
CA MET A 70 14.43 -6.41 1.19
C MET A 70 15.18 -6.39 2.53
N GLU A 71 15.26 -7.51 3.23
CA GLU A 71 15.99 -7.63 4.51
C GLU A 71 17.48 -7.33 4.35
N LYS A 72 18.11 -7.78 3.25
CA LYS A 72 19.52 -7.44 2.93
C LYS A 72 19.71 -5.94 2.70
N ALA A 73 18.79 -5.28 2.00
CA ALA A 73 18.85 -3.84 1.79
C ALA A 73 18.68 -3.07 3.10
N LEU A 74 17.79 -3.55 3.97
CA LEU A 74 17.45 -2.96 5.27
C LEU A 74 18.40 -3.39 6.41
N GLU A 75 19.44 -4.17 6.12
CA GLU A 75 20.37 -4.64 7.15
C GLU A 75 20.97 -3.48 7.96
N LYS A 76 20.90 -3.58 9.30
CA LYS A 76 21.35 -2.54 10.25
C LYS A 76 20.61 -1.19 10.11
N ARG A 77 19.40 -1.21 9.58
CA ARG A 77 18.52 -0.02 9.54
C ARG A 77 17.43 -0.13 10.63
N PRO A 78 17.01 1.00 11.24
CA PRO A 78 16.01 1.01 12.30
C PRO A 78 14.58 0.88 11.73
N VAL A 79 14.32 -0.17 10.96
CA VAL A 79 13.01 -0.47 10.37
C VAL A 79 12.43 -1.69 11.08
N ALA A 80 11.21 -1.59 11.57
CA ALA A 80 10.52 -2.66 12.26
C ALA A 80 10.19 -3.82 11.29
N ARG A 81 10.21 -5.03 11.79
CA ARG A 81 9.94 -6.25 11.00
C ARG A 81 8.53 -6.22 10.40
N GLU A 82 7.58 -5.72 11.16
CA GLU A 82 6.18 -5.57 10.77
C GLU A 82 6.05 -4.68 9.52
N ALA A 83 6.85 -3.60 9.44
CA ALA A 83 6.85 -2.71 8.28
C ALA A 83 7.41 -3.41 7.02
N ILE A 84 8.38 -4.31 7.19
CA ILE A 84 8.90 -5.14 6.10
C ILE A 84 7.83 -6.13 5.64
N ASP A 85 7.13 -6.78 6.57
CA ASP A 85 6.05 -7.73 6.30
C ASP A 85 4.91 -7.07 5.52
N GLU A 86 4.53 -5.86 5.91
CA GLU A 86 3.52 -5.06 5.20
C GLU A 86 3.98 -4.67 3.79
N ALA A 87 5.24 -4.26 3.63
CA ALA A 87 5.78 -3.90 2.33
C ALA A 87 5.83 -5.12 1.38
N VAL A 88 6.28 -6.28 1.85
CA VAL A 88 6.25 -7.54 1.10
C VAL A 88 4.83 -7.89 0.68
N SER A 89 3.87 -7.74 1.59
CA SER A 89 2.44 -7.98 1.32
C SER A 89 1.89 -7.05 0.24
N ARG A 90 2.24 -5.74 0.28
CA ARG A 90 1.85 -4.77 -0.74
C ARG A 90 2.46 -5.10 -2.10
N ILE A 91 3.73 -5.47 -2.16
CA ILE A 91 4.40 -5.87 -3.41
C ILE A 91 3.73 -7.13 -3.98
N THR A 92 3.53 -8.16 -3.15
CA THR A 92 2.87 -9.41 -3.55
C THR A 92 1.47 -9.14 -4.11
N HIS A 93 0.74 -8.21 -3.48
CA HIS A 93 -0.57 -7.77 -3.96
C HIS A 93 -0.49 -7.05 -5.32
N LYS A 94 0.47 -6.10 -5.49
CA LYS A 94 0.71 -5.41 -6.76
C LYS A 94 1.02 -6.41 -7.89
N VAL A 95 1.90 -7.37 -7.63
CA VAL A 95 2.27 -8.42 -8.61
C VAL A 95 1.05 -9.26 -9.01
N ARG A 96 0.19 -9.60 -8.06
CA ARG A 96 -1.04 -10.38 -8.30
C ARG A 96 -2.08 -9.62 -9.14
N ILE A 97 -2.21 -8.29 -8.93
CA ILE A 97 -3.17 -7.45 -9.65
C ILE A 97 -2.78 -7.23 -11.10
N ILE A 98 -1.52 -7.37 -11.48
CA ILE A 98 -1.08 -7.26 -12.89
C ILE A 98 -1.95 -8.16 -13.77
N GLY A 99 -2.32 -9.35 -13.27
CA GLY A 99 -3.23 -10.28 -13.97
C GLY A 99 -2.59 -11.01 -15.14
N ASP A 100 -1.33 -10.71 -15.49
CA ASP A 100 -0.60 -11.38 -16.54
C ASP A 100 -0.05 -12.72 -16.05
N ARG A 101 0.13 -13.66 -16.96
CA ARG A 101 0.72 -14.97 -16.64
C ARG A 101 2.22 -14.89 -16.37
N GLU A 102 2.89 -13.93 -16.96
CA GLU A 102 4.34 -13.69 -16.85
C GLU A 102 4.60 -12.24 -16.50
N VAL A 103 5.52 -12.00 -15.57
CA VAL A 103 5.93 -10.65 -15.16
C VAL A 103 7.45 -10.56 -15.19
N PRO A 104 8.02 -9.55 -15.87
CA PRO A 104 9.46 -9.32 -15.85
C PRO A 104 9.97 -9.04 -14.43
N SER A 105 11.09 -9.62 -14.04
CA SER A 105 11.72 -9.38 -12.73
C SER A 105 12.01 -7.90 -12.47
N ARG A 106 12.22 -7.12 -13.54
CA ARG A 106 12.39 -5.66 -13.48
C ARG A 106 11.17 -4.97 -12.88
N VAL A 107 9.96 -5.37 -13.22
CA VAL A 107 8.73 -4.76 -12.67
C VAL A 107 8.66 -5.00 -11.17
N ILE A 108 8.99 -6.21 -10.72
CA ILE A 108 9.03 -6.54 -9.29
C ILE A 108 10.10 -5.71 -8.58
N GLY A 109 11.27 -5.53 -9.19
CA GLY A 109 12.33 -4.68 -8.66
C GLY A 109 11.93 -3.20 -8.53
N GLU A 110 11.14 -2.68 -9.46
CA GLU A 110 10.56 -1.33 -9.37
C GLU A 110 9.62 -1.21 -8.16
N PHE A 111 8.76 -2.19 -7.93
CA PHE A 111 7.90 -2.20 -6.73
C PHE A 111 8.71 -2.27 -5.42
N VAL A 112 9.81 -3.05 -5.41
CA VAL A 112 10.71 -3.09 -4.25
C VAL A 112 11.33 -1.72 -4.00
N MET A 113 11.79 -1.04 -5.04
CA MET A 113 12.36 0.30 -4.92
C MET A 113 11.35 1.32 -4.40
N GLU A 114 10.10 1.29 -4.88
CA GLU A 114 9.03 2.16 -4.38
C GLU A 114 8.78 1.96 -2.87
N GLU A 115 8.72 0.73 -2.40
CA GLU A 115 8.50 0.42 -0.99
C GLU A 115 9.72 0.79 -0.13
N LEU A 116 10.95 0.48 -0.59
CA LEU A 116 12.18 0.84 0.12
C LEU A 116 12.37 2.35 0.23
N GLN A 117 12.00 3.12 -0.79
CA GLN A 117 12.03 4.58 -0.75
C GLN A 117 11.17 5.17 0.37
N GLN A 118 10.04 4.51 0.68
CA GLN A 118 9.15 4.93 1.78
C GLN A 118 9.66 4.48 3.15
N LEU A 119 10.32 3.34 3.22
CA LEU A 119 10.81 2.75 4.46
C LEU A 119 12.14 3.38 4.92
N ASP A 120 13.13 3.44 4.02
CA ASP A 120 14.48 3.92 4.34
C ASP A 120 15.27 4.27 3.08
N GLU A 121 15.70 5.52 2.95
CA GLU A 121 16.43 6.02 1.78
C GLU A 121 17.79 5.32 1.57
N VAL A 122 18.48 4.92 2.65
CA VAL A 122 19.76 4.22 2.54
C VAL A 122 19.56 2.81 2.01
N ALA A 123 18.50 2.12 2.47
CA ALA A 123 18.14 0.82 1.94
C ALA A 123 17.74 0.89 0.46
N TYR A 124 17.01 1.93 0.07
CA TYR A 124 16.71 2.20 -1.34
C TYR A 124 18.01 2.31 -2.17
N VAL A 125 18.95 3.16 -1.74
CA VAL A 125 20.22 3.37 -2.45
C VAL A 125 21.05 2.08 -2.56
N ARG A 126 21.09 1.26 -1.49
CA ARG A 126 21.73 -0.06 -1.50
C ARG A 126 21.12 -1.00 -2.51
N PHE A 127 19.80 -1.07 -2.53
CA PHE A 127 19.09 -1.93 -3.48
C PHE A 127 19.28 -1.43 -4.91
N ALA A 128 19.11 -0.12 -5.14
CA ALA A 128 19.28 0.50 -6.44
C ALA A 128 20.71 0.29 -7.01
N SER A 129 21.74 0.32 -6.17
CA SER A 129 23.14 0.12 -6.59
C SER A 129 23.38 -1.26 -7.21
N VAL A 130 22.66 -2.29 -6.76
CA VAL A 130 22.76 -3.65 -7.31
C VAL A 130 21.77 -3.83 -8.48
N TYR A 131 20.59 -3.25 -8.34
CA TYR A 131 19.48 -3.50 -9.25
C TYR A 131 19.58 -2.71 -10.57
N ARG A 132 19.98 -1.41 -10.51
CA ARG A 132 20.06 -0.53 -11.68
C ARG A 132 21.38 -0.64 -12.45
N HIS A 133 22.35 -1.42 -11.96
CA HIS A 133 23.67 -1.56 -12.59
C HIS A 133 24.24 -0.20 -13.03
N PHE A 134 24.42 0.73 -12.08
CA PHE A 134 25.07 2.01 -12.39
C PHE A 134 26.43 1.78 -13.04
N GLN A 135 26.65 2.40 -14.19
CA GLN A 135 27.88 2.23 -14.96
C GLN A 135 29.00 3.14 -14.46
N ASP A 136 28.65 4.25 -13.82
CA ASP A 136 29.57 5.24 -13.30
C ASP A 136 29.05 5.90 -12.01
N VAL A 137 29.88 6.72 -11.39
CA VAL A 137 29.58 7.45 -10.16
C VAL A 137 28.59 8.59 -10.41
N GLU A 138 28.61 9.16 -11.62
CA GLU A 138 27.74 10.25 -12.03
C GLU A 138 26.28 9.80 -12.07
N ALA A 139 25.97 8.66 -12.69
CA ALA A 139 24.63 8.07 -12.71
C ALA A 139 24.09 7.78 -11.29
N PHE A 140 25.00 7.33 -10.39
CA PHE A 140 24.63 7.13 -8.99
C PHE A 140 24.37 8.46 -8.27
N HIS A 141 25.13 9.50 -8.55
CA HIS A 141 24.95 10.84 -7.97
C HIS A 141 23.63 11.48 -8.42
N GLU A 142 23.28 11.35 -9.69
CA GLU A 142 22.01 11.82 -10.24
C GLU A 142 20.80 11.16 -9.53
N GLU A 143 20.89 9.87 -9.25
CA GLU A 143 19.81 9.17 -8.52
C GLU A 143 19.66 9.69 -7.09
N ILE A 144 20.77 9.98 -6.40
CA ILE A 144 20.74 10.60 -5.06
C ILE A 144 20.12 12.01 -5.12
N GLN A 145 20.46 12.81 -6.12
CA GLN A 145 19.86 14.13 -6.31
C GLN A 145 18.38 14.06 -6.59
N ARG A 146 17.95 13.10 -7.40
CA ARG A 146 16.54 12.83 -7.69
C ARG A 146 15.75 12.49 -6.41
N LEU A 147 16.30 11.65 -5.54
CA LEU A 147 15.69 11.31 -4.26
C LEU A 147 15.51 12.56 -3.37
N ARG A 148 16.54 13.41 -3.28
CA ARG A 148 16.49 14.65 -2.50
C ARG A 148 15.42 15.61 -3.04
N SER A 149 15.30 15.75 -4.35
CA SER A 149 14.31 16.63 -4.99
C SER A 149 12.87 16.14 -4.74
N GLN A 150 12.64 14.83 -4.78
CA GLN A 150 11.33 14.23 -4.52
C GLN A 150 10.91 14.40 -3.05
N ARG A 151 11.86 14.34 -2.11
CA ARG A 151 11.60 14.57 -0.70
C ARG A 151 11.15 15.99 -0.44
N THR A 152 11.86 16.99 -0.97
CA THR A 152 11.51 18.41 -0.83
C THR A 152 10.11 18.69 -1.38
N ALA A 153 9.76 18.10 -2.53
CA ALA A 153 8.43 18.24 -3.11
C ALA A 153 7.32 17.59 -2.25
N SER A 154 7.60 16.43 -1.64
CA SER A 154 6.65 15.74 -0.77
C SER A 154 6.46 16.42 0.58
N GLU A 155 7.50 17.02 1.14
CA GLU A 155 7.46 17.82 2.38
C GLU A 155 6.66 19.10 2.15
N LEU A 156 6.89 19.82 1.06
CA LEU A 156 6.13 21.01 0.66
C LEU A 156 4.64 20.70 0.43
N ALA A 157 4.33 19.54 -0.17
CA ALA A 157 2.94 19.11 -0.38
C ALA A 157 2.22 18.72 0.93
N ARG A 158 2.95 18.24 1.95
CA ARG A 158 2.41 17.97 3.30
C ARG A 158 2.16 19.23 4.09
N ASP A 159 3.06 20.22 4.02
CA ASP A 159 2.91 21.50 4.67
C ASP A 159 1.80 22.35 4.02
N GLY A 160 1.65 22.31 2.70
CA GLY A 160 0.52 22.93 2.00
C GLY A 160 -0.85 22.35 2.43
N LYS A 161 -0.94 21.06 2.73
CA LYS A 161 -2.17 20.44 3.26
C LYS A 161 -2.43 20.77 4.75
N ARG A 162 -1.40 21.04 5.53
CA ARG A 162 -1.55 21.51 6.93
C ARG A 162 -1.98 22.96 6.99
N GLY A 163 -1.56 23.79 6.04
CA GLY A 163 -1.96 25.20 5.95
C GLY A 163 -3.44 25.42 5.61
N LEU A 164 -4.11 24.46 4.97
CA LEU A 164 -5.53 24.56 4.60
C LEU A 164 -6.52 24.16 5.72
N LYS A 165 -6.04 23.70 6.87
CA LYS A 165 -6.88 23.42 8.06
C LYS A 165 -6.77 24.51 9.12
N ARG A 166 -6.62 25.77 8.73
CA ARG A 166 -6.89 26.90 9.61
C ARG A 166 -8.40 27.10 9.66
N ASP A 167 -8.97 26.79 10.80
CA ASP A 167 -10.38 27.03 11.13
C ASP A 167 -10.67 28.53 11.00
N PRO A 168 -11.55 28.98 10.09
CA PRO A 168 -11.91 30.38 9.98
C PRO A 168 -12.66 30.91 11.21
N ALA A 169 -13.06 30.04 12.15
CA ALA A 169 -13.75 30.42 13.38
C ALA A 169 -12.82 30.94 14.48
N LYS A 170 -11.49 30.86 14.32
CA LYS A 170 -10.55 31.38 15.33
C LYS A 170 -10.00 32.79 15.06
N GLU A 171 -10.27 33.34 13.89
CA GLU A 171 -9.81 34.69 13.51
C GLU A 171 -10.79 35.82 13.87
N LEU A 172 -12.02 35.51 14.33
CA LEU A 172 -13.04 36.53 14.63
C LEU A 172 -13.01 37.07 16.06
N ASN A 173 -12.03 36.69 16.89
CA ASN A 173 -12.05 37.08 18.31
C ASN A 173 -10.78 37.83 18.76
N ARG A 174 -10.09 38.55 17.83
CA ARG A 174 -8.91 39.37 18.18
C ARG A 174 -9.14 40.86 18.22
N ASP A 175 -10.33 41.36 17.83
CA ASP A 175 -10.65 42.78 17.78
C ASP A 175 -11.66 43.25 18.86
N GLN A 176 -11.88 42.43 19.89
CA GLN A 176 -12.60 42.88 21.08
C GLN A 176 -11.65 42.99 22.27
N LEU A 177 -10.82 44.02 22.28
CA LEU A 177 -10.24 44.57 23.50
C LEU A 177 -11.35 45.34 24.23
N PRO A 178 -11.69 44.99 25.49
CA PRO A 178 -12.59 45.82 26.27
C PRO A 178 -11.92 47.14 26.55
N LEU A 179 -12.55 48.23 26.11
CA LEU A 179 -12.25 49.59 26.49
C LEU A 179 -12.36 49.70 28.03
N LEU A 180 -11.24 49.91 28.70
CA LEU A 180 -11.21 50.29 30.11
C LEU A 180 -11.92 51.66 30.26
N PRO A 181 -12.88 51.83 31.18
CA PRO A 181 -13.42 53.13 31.49
C PRO A 181 -12.34 53.95 32.23
N ALA A 182 -12.07 55.14 31.70
CA ALA A 182 -11.35 56.17 32.40
C ALA A 182 -12.26 56.74 33.50
N ASP A 183 -11.62 57.16 34.58
CA ASP A 183 -12.15 57.99 35.68
C ASP A 183 -12.79 57.30 36.89
N ALA A 184 -12.01 57.23 37.93
CA ALA A 184 -12.51 57.38 39.30
C ALA A 184 -11.57 58.29 40.12
N PRO A 185 -12.10 59.23 40.84
CA PRO A 185 -11.32 60.35 41.42
C PRO A 185 -10.66 59.96 42.74
N ALA A 186 -9.63 60.74 43.05
CA ALA A 186 -8.92 60.75 44.31
C ALA A 186 -9.86 61.14 45.50
N GLY A 187 -9.95 60.19 46.45
CA GLY A 187 -10.63 60.39 47.73
C GLY A 187 -9.62 60.46 48.90
N THR A 188 -9.38 61.61 49.36
CA THR A 188 -8.70 62.01 50.61
C THR A 188 -9.47 61.51 51.82
N GLY A 189 -8.81 61.12 52.90
CA GLY A 189 -9.49 61.12 54.21
C GLY A 189 -8.83 60.21 55.25
N THR A 190 -7.85 60.76 55.94
CA THR A 190 -7.74 60.96 57.40
C THR A 190 -8.37 59.94 58.34
N GLY A 191 -7.58 59.39 59.25
CA GLY A 191 -7.91 59.52 60.66
C GLY A 191 -8.05 58.28 61.52
N ASN A 192 -7.06 58.13 62.36
CA ASN A 192 -7.19 57.95 63.82
C ASN A 192 -7.83 56.65 64.41
N LYS A 193 -7.10 55.99 65.07
CA LYS A 193 -6.91 55.48 66.47
C LYS A 193 -6.35 54.08 66.52
#